data_a1cf7ae49bee31363cac075e68faa468
#
_entry.id   a1cf7ae49bee31363cac075e68faa468
#
_cell.length_a   1.000
_cell.length_b   1.000
_cell.length_c   1.000
_cell.angle_alpha   90.00
_cell.angle_beta   90.00
_cell.angle_gamma   90.00
#
_symmetry.space_group_name_H-M   'P 1'
#
loop_
_entity.id
_entity.type
_entity.pdbx_description
1 polymer ?
#
loop_
_entity_poly.entity_id
_entity_poly.type
_entity_poly.pdbx_seq_one_letter_code
_entity_poly.pdbx_strand_id
1 'polypeptide(L)'
;MIILVTGASHTGKTALAQKLLERYRYPVLSLDLLKMGLIRSGQTSLTPENDEELTPYLWSIASEIIKTAIENNQNLIVEGCYVPFDWKVTFLPEQLEEIESCFLIMTRRYLTEHFDDVRRYASIIEERMNDDLDPGKLIRDNERNLDACRKRNQPIVLIDGSYEIDTWSIEPLSPSDARKAALLFQRTVHTVNAHDYRRDQLDAWAPGDAESDSELIRKLLAQQAIGVKECGILIGFGSLDDAGELDMLYVHRDRQNQGIGTALAAALEQEAHARGWRAIRTYASLTARPFFEGRGYSVVRENTAVRRGVELKNFLVEKPLP
;
A
#
# COMPACT_ATOMS: atom_id res chain seq x y z
N MET A 1 -10.14 -2.79 2.57
CA MET A 1 -8.67 -2.89 2.72
C MET A 1 -8.27 -2.80 4.18
N ILE A 2 -7.44 -3.69 4.65
CA ILE A 2 -6.86 -3.71 6.00
C ILE A 2 -5.38 -3.33 5.89
N ILE A 3 -4.88 -2.52 6.82
CA ILE A 3 -3.46 -2.14 6.88
C ILE A 3 -2.90 -2.59 8.24
N LEU A 4 -1.96 -3.54 8.23
CA LEU A 4 -1.24 -3.97 9.42
C LEU A 4 0.04 -3.16 9.57
N VAL A 5 0.17 -2.39 10.65
CA VAL A 5 1.39 -1.62 11.00
C VAL A 5 2.04 -2.27 12.20
N THR A 6 3.20 -2.90 12.01
CA THR A 6 3.88 -3.63 13.07
C THR A 6 5.39 -3.40 13.07
N GLY A 7 6.09 -3.97 14.03
CA GLY A 7 7.53 -3.79 14.25
C GLY A 7 7.88 -3.83 15.73
N ALA A 8 9.16 -3.69 16.07
CA ALA A 8 9.62 -3.65 17.45
C ALA A 8 9.00 -2.47 18.22
N SER A 9 9.09 -2.50 19.55
CA SER A 9 8.73 -1.34 20.39
C SER A 9 9.47 -0.09 19.92
N HIS A 10 8.86 1.08 20.10
CA HIS A 10 9.45 2.40 19.79
C HIS A 10 9.83 2.66 18.32
N THR A 11 9.40 1.84 17.36
CA THR A 11 9.65 2.09 15.93
C THR A 11 8.70 3.11 15.30
N GLY A 12 7.78 3.71 16.07
CA GLY A 12 6.85 4.75 15.61
C GLY A 12 5.61 4.21 14.91
N LYS A 13 5.20 2.98 15.21
CA LYS A 13 3.97 2.35 14.66
C LYS A 13 2.73 3.21 14.86
N THR A 14 2.50 3.67 16.09
CA THR A 14 1.35 4.51 16.44
C THR A 14 1.38 5.85 15.69
N ALA A 15 2.58 6.46 15.53
CA ALA A 15 2.73 7.68 14.75
C ALA A 15 2.40 7.46 13.27
N LEU A 16 2.86 6.34 12.69
CA LEU A 16 2.50 5.99 11.32
C LEU A 16 1.00 5.69 11.20
N ALA A 17 0.42 4.93 12.12
CA ALA A 17 -1.02 4.63 12.11
C ALA A 17 -1.87 5.91 12.18
N GLN A 18 -1.44 6.91 12.97
CA GLN A 18 -2.10 8.22 13.03
C GLN A 18 -2.02 8.96 11.67
N LYS A 19 -0.85 8.98 11.03
CA LYS A 19 -0.70 9.56 9.69
C LYS A 19 -1.55 8.85 8.63
N LEU A 20 -1.62 7.53 8.70
CA LEU A 20 -2.47 6.74 7.80
C LEU A 20 -3.96 7.01 8.07
N LEU A 21 -4.39 7.14 9.33
CA LEU A 21 -5.75 7.54 9.69
C LEU A 21 -6.10 8.91 9.08
N GLU A 22 -5.23 9.90 9.18
CA GLU A 22 -5.44 11.23 8.62
C GLU A 22 -5.56 11.20 7.09
N ARG A 23 -4.76 10.34 6.42
CA ARG A 23 -4.73 10.18 4.96
C ARG A 23 -5.90 9.38 4.40
N TYR A 24 -6.12 8.20 4.96
CA TYR A 24 -7.09 7.24 4.45
C TYR A 24 -8.45 7.37 5.12
N ARG A 25 -8.50 8.03 6.29
CA ARG A 25 -9.69 8.12 7.16
C ARG A 25 -10.22 6.74 7.57
N TYR A 26 -9.31 5.76 7.70
CA TYR A 26 -9.63 4.43 8.20
C TYR A 26 -9.51 4.41 9.72
N PRO A 27 -10.45 3.77 10.44
CA PRO A 27 -10.33 3.62 11.89
C PRO A 27 -9.08 2.83 12.27
N VAL A 28 -8.55 3.07 13.47
CA VAL A 28 -7.37 2.40 14.00
C VAL A 28 -7.76 1.47 15.14
N LEU A 29 -7.33 0.22 15.06
CA LEU A 29 -7.32 -0.74 16.17
C LEU A 29 -5.89 -0.82 16.71
N SER A 30 -5.66 -0.27 17.91
CA SER A 30 -4.39 -0.43 18.62
C SER A 30 -4.41 -1.72 19.44
N LEU A 31 -3.45 -2.60 19.19
CA LEU A 31 -3.29 -3.85 19.94
C LEU A 31 -2.81 -3.58 21.38
N ASP A 32 -2.11 -2.47 21.61
CA ASP A 32 -1.73 -2.05 22.95
C ASP A 32 -2.93 -1.59 23.77
N LEU A 33 -3.87 -0.85 23.18
CA LEU A 33 -5.13 -0.48 23.82
C LEU A 33 -5.99 -1.72 24.09
N LEU A 34 -6.09 -2.63 23.13
CA LEU A 34 -6.81 -3.91 23.30
C LEU A 34 -6.20 -4.71 24.46
N LYS A 35 -4.88 -4.87 24.50
CA LYS A 35 -4.12 -5.51 25.58
C LYS A 35 -4.51 -4.94 26.96
N MET A 36 -4.37 -3.62 27.10
CA MET A 36 -4.64 -2.99 28.38
C MET A 36 -6.13 -3.06 28.78
N GLY A 37 -7.03 -3.00 27.82
CA GLY A 37 -8.46 -3.21 28.03
C GLY A 37 -8.76 -4.59 28.61
N LEU A 38 -8.22 -5.65 28.02
CA LEU A 38 -8.41 -7.04 28.47
C LEU A 38 -7.78 -7.31 29.84
N ILE A 39 -6.58 -6.80 30.08
CA ILE A 39 -5.89 -6.93 31.38
C ILE A 39 -6.67 -6.20 32.48
N ARG A 40 -6.99 -4.91 32.29
CA ARG A 40 -7.66 -4.09 33.30
C ARG A 40 -9.08 -4.52 33.58
N SER A 41 -9.77 -5.11 32.63
CA SER A 41 -11.12 -5.66 32.81
C SER A 41 -11.13 -7.07 33.41
N GLY A 42 -9.97 -7.68 33.63
CA GLY A 42 -9.87 -9.05 34.19
C GLY A 42 -10.26 -10.14 33.21
N GLN A 43 -10.30 -9.86 31.91
CA GLN A 43 -10.60 -10.87 30.88
C GLN A 43 -9.40 -11.80 30.61
N THR A 44 -8.24 -11.48 31.13
CA THR A 44 -7.04 -12.32 31.09
C THR A 44 -6.29 -12.21 32.42
N SER A 45 -5.57 -13.28 32.78
CA SER A 45 -4.63 -13.28 33.90
C SER A 45 -3.21 -12.89 33.51
N LEU A 46 -2.97 -12.64 32.20
CA LEU A 46 -1.67 -12.20 31.69
C LEU A 46 -1.39 -10.76 32.16
N THR A 47 -0.11 -10.46 32.33
CA THR A 47 0.38 -9.13 32.70
C THR A 47 1.12 -8.49 31.51
N PRO A 48 1.38 -7.18 31.51
CA PRO A 48 2.11 -6.52 30.40
C PRO A 48 3.49 -7.11 30.11
N GLU A 49 4.09 -7.84 31.04
CA GLU A 49 5.40 -8.48 30.90
C GLU A 49 5.36 -9.82 30.17
N ASN A 50 4.17 -10.39 29.97
CA ASN A 50 3.97 -11.69 29.30
C ASN A 50 3.89 -11.55 27.76
N ASP A 51 4.82 -10.84 27.13
CA ASP A 51 4.78 -10.53 25.69
C ASP A 51 4.66 -11.79 24.78
N GLU A 52 5.30 -12.89 25.18
CA GLU A 52 5.27 -14.14 24.39
C GLU A 52 3.88 -14.78 24.38
N GLU A 53 3.18 -14.81 25.51
CA GLU A 53 1.81 -15.35 25.63
C GLU A 53 0.78 -14.33 25.13
N LEU A 54 1.02 -13.04 25.26
CA LEU A 54 0.14 -11.98 24.80
C LEU A 54 0.04 -11.95 23.27
N THR A 55 1.12 -12.24 22.55
CA THR A 55 1.10 -12.21 21.08
C THR A 55 0.04 -13.16 20.50
N PRO A 56 0.04 -14.48 20.73
CA PRO A 56 -0.99 -15.36 20.19
C PRO A 56 -2.38 -15.05 20.76
N TYR A 57 -2.48 -14.64 22.02
CA TYR A 57 -3.76 -14.31 22.65
C TYR A 57 -4.42 -13.10 21.98
N LEU A 58 -3.70 -11.98 21.84
CA LEU A 58 -4.22 -10.78 21.18
C LEU A 58 -4.47 -10.98 19.70
N TRP A 59 -3.61 -11.76 19.03
CA TRP A 59 -3.77 -12.04 17.61
C TRP A 59 -5.00 -12.91 17.34
N SER A 60 -5.36 -13.83 18.21
CA SER A 60 -6.59 -14.62 18.08
C SER A 60 -7.84 -13.74 18.06
N ILE A 61 -7.85 -12.63 18.80
CA ILE A 61 -8.96 -11.66 18.85
C ILE A 61 -8.89 -10.72 17.64
N ALA A 62 -7.72 -10.14 17.40
CA ALA A 62 -7.52 -9.16 16.34
C ALA A 62 -7.80 -9.74 14.96
N SER A 63 -7.40 -10.98 14.70
CA SER A 63 -7.65 -11.64 13.42
C SER A 63 -9.15 -11.84 13.16
N GLU A 64 -9.97 -12.14 14.16
CA GLU A 64 -11.43 -12.26 13.99
C GLU A 64 -12.08 -10.87 13.75
N ILE A 65 -11.57 -9.80 14.38
CA ILE A 65 -11.99 -8.43 14.09
C ILE A 65 -11.66 -8.07 12.63
N ILE A 66 -10.45 -8.44 12.16
CA ILE A 66 -10.02 -8.22 10.77
C ILE A 66 -10.93 -8.99 9.80
N LYS A 67 -11.22 -10.27 10.04
CA LYS A 67 -12.12 -11.07 9.21
C LYS A 67 -13.51 -10.43 9.12
N THR A 68 -14.07 -10.01 10.26
CA THR A 68 -15.36 -9.33 10.32
C THR A 68 -15.33 -8.00 9.53
N ALA A 69 -14.25 -7.22 9.61
CA ALA A 69 -14.11 -6.00 8.84
C ALA A 69 -14.06 -6.29 7.32
N ILE A 70 -13.37 -7.35 6.89
CA ILE A 70 -13.32 -7.80 5.49
C ILE A 70 -14.72 -8.21 5.02
N GLU A 71 -15.43 -9.06 5.77
CA GLU A 71 -16.78 -9.54 5.46
C GLU A 71 -17.78 -8.38 5.28
N ASN A 72 -17.62 -7.32 6.08
CA ASN A 72 -18.45 -6.12 6.01
C ASN A 72 -17.94 -5.06 5.01
N ASN A 73 -16.91 -5.36 4.20
CA ASN A 73 -16.25 -4.39 3.31
C ASN A 73 -15.80 -3.11 4.02
N GLN A 74 -15.39 -3.23 5.28
CA GLN A 74 -14.86 -2.12 6.07
C GLN A 74 -13.35 -2.00 5.92
N ASN A 75 -12.86 -0.77 6.04
CA ASN A 75 -11.43 -0.50 6.09
C ASN A 75 -10.97 -0.39 7.54
N LEU A 76 -9.74 -0.86 7.82
CA LEU A 76 -9.19 -0.85 9.17
C LEU A 76 -7.66 -0.75 9.14
N ILE A 77 -7.10 0.06 10.02
CA ILE A 77 -5.68 0.05 10.34
C ILE A 77 -5.52 -0.70 11.66
N VAL A 78 -4.66 -1.72 11.69
CA VAL A 78 -4.33 -2.46 12.93
C VAL A 78 -2.87 -2.19 13.24
N GLU A 79 -2.58 -1.64 14.42
CA GLU A 79 -1.21 -1.32 14.81
C GLU A 79 -0.81 -1.98 16.13
N GLY A 80 0.46 -2.37 16.23
CA GLY A 80 1.04 -2.93 17.45
C GLY A 80 2.17 -3.91 17.19
N CYS A 81 2.85 -4.34 18.26
CA CYS A 81 3.94 -5.32 18.17
C CYS A 81 3.44 -6.78 18.23
N TYR A 82 2.15 -7.01 18.48
CA TYR A 82 1.55 -8.33 18.68
C TYR A 82 1.02 -8.97 17.39
N VAL A 83 1.52 -8.58 16.23
CA VAL A 83 1.25 -9.24 14.93
C VAL A 83 2.33 -10.31 14.72
N PRO A 84 1.99 -11.60 14.67
CA PRO A 84 2.98 -12.67 14.48
C PRO A 84 3.56 -12.62 13.05
N PHE A 85 4.79 -13.08 12.87
CA PHE A 85 5.44 -13.07 11.55
C PHE A 85 4.81 -14.01 10.53
N ASP A 86 4.07 -15.00 10.99
CA ASP A 86 3.30 -15.95 10.18
C ASP A 86 1.81 -15.60 10.10
N TRP A 87 1.46 -14.35 10.38
CA TRP A 87 0.08 -13.85 10.42
C TRP A 87 -0.78 -14.28 9.21
N LYS A 88 -0.15 -14.49 8.05
CA LYS A 88 -0.85 -14.91 6.82
C LYS A 88 -1.55 -16.26 6.92
N VAL A 89 -1.06 -17.18 7.76
CA VAL A 89 -1.67 -18.51 7.92
C VAL A 89 -3.06 -18.46 8.58
N THR A 90 -3.40 -17.33 9.19
CA THR A 90 -4.69 -17.12 9.87
C THR A 90 -5.82 -16.80 8.89
N PHE A 91 -5.50 -16.41 7.66
CA PHE A 91 -6.45 -15.91 6.68
C PHE A 91 -6.55 -16.79 5.45
N LEU A 92 -7.73 -16.82 4.83
CA LEU A 92 -7.94 -17.45 3.54
C LEU A 92 -7.26 -16.63 2.40
N PRO A 93 -6.95 -17.27 1.26
CA PRO A 93 -6.31 -16.56 0.13
C PRO A 93 -7.05 -15.29 -0.31
N GLU A 94 -8.38 -15.34 -0.40
CA GLU A 94 -9.22 -14.20 -0.74
C GLU A 94 -9.19 -13.08 0.31
N GLN A 95 -9.05 -13.43 1.59
CA GLN A 95 -8.91 -12.44 2.67
C GLN A 95 -7.53 -11.77 2.63
N LEU A 96 -6.48 -12.52 2.26
CA LEU A 96 -5.12 -11.97 2.14
C LEU A 96 -5.01 -10.89 1.07
N GLU A 97 -5.85 -10.91 0.05
CA GLU A 97 -5.91 -9.88 -0.99
C GLU A 97 -6.42 -8.53 -0.45
N GLU A 98 -7.15 -8.55 0.68
CA GLU A 98 -7.65 -7.36 1.37
C GLU A 98 -6.67 -6.78 2.38
N ILE A 99 -5.55 -7.48 2.68
CA ILE A 99 -4.64 -7.13 3.77
C ILE A 99 -3.30 -6.68 3.22
N GLU A 100 -2.93 -5.45 3.50
CA GLU A 100 -1.59 -4.91 3.34
C GLU A 100 -0.84 -4.90 4.68
N SER A 101 0.46 -5.09 4.66
CA SER A 101 1.27 -5.08 5.88
C SER A 101 2.51 -4.20 5.74
N CYS A 102 2.90 -3.58 6.83
CA CYS A 102 4.07 -2.72 6.93
C CYS A 102 4.84 -3.06 8.22
N PHE A 103 6.06 -3.58 8.08
CA PHE A 103 6.95 -3.86 9.21
C PHE A 103 7.97 -2.74 9.34
N LEU A 104 7.87 -1.93 10.40
CA LEU A 104 8.84 -0.88 10.70
C LEU A 104 10.07 -1.47 11.39
N ILE A 105 11.23 -1.29 10.78
CA ILE A 105 12.51 -1.79 11.28
C ILE A 105 13.51 -0.65 11.35
N MET A 106 14.02 -0.35 12.53
CA MET A 106 15.15 0.54 12.72
C MET A 106 16.46 -0.23 12.62
N THR A 107 17.40 0.26 11.80
CA THR A 107 18.73 -0.36 11.71
C THR A 107 19.54 -0.13 12.98
N ARG A 108 20.55 -0.97 13.22
CA ARG A 108 21.55 -0.75 14.28
C ARG A 108 22.16 0.64 14.17
N ARG A 109 22.51 1.05 12.94
CA ARG A 109 23.09 2.36 12.67
C ARG A 109 22.15 3.47 13.15
N TYR A 110 20.88 3.45 12.74
CA TYR A 110 19.89 4.45 13.12
C TYR A 110 19.73 4.50 14.66
N LEU A 111 19.56 3.35 15.32
CA LEU A 111 19.41 3.26 16.75
C LEU A 111 20.66 3.74 17.51
N THR A 112 21.87 3.62 16.94
CA THR A 112 23.12 4.08 17.55
C THR A 112 23.26 5.61 17.39
N GLU A 113 22.95 6.14 16.22
CA GLU A 113 23.15 7.56 15.88
C GLU A 113 22.01 8.44 16.42
N HIS A 114 20.78 7.94 16.56
CA HIS A 114 19.56 8.67 16.87
C HIS A 114 18.82 8.17 18.13
N PHE A 115 19.51 7.52 19.05
CA PHE A 115 18.86 6.95 20.24
C PHE A 115 18.18 8.00 21.12
N ASP A 116 18.76 9.18 21.23
CA ASP A 116 18.16 10.30 21.98
C ASP A 116 16.86 10.79 21.36
N ASP A 117 16.75 10.77 20.03
CA ASP A 117 15.51 11.06 19.32
C ASP A 117 14.46 9.99 19.59
N VAL A 118 14.84 8.70 19.52
CA VAL A 118 13.93 7.58 19.85
C VAL A 118 13.38 7.74 21.27
N ARG A 119 14.25 8.07 22.25
CA ARG A 119 13.85 8.33 23.65
C ARG A 119 12.92 9.55 23.75
N ARG A 120 13.27 10.64 23.07
CA ARG A 120 12.48 11.89 23.10
C ARG A 120 11.08 11.71 22.52
N TYR A 121 10.97 10.88 21.48
CA TYR A 121 9.71 10.64 20.76
C TYR A 121 8.94 9.43 21.28
N ALA A 122 9.48 8.66 22.22
CA ALA A 122 8.84 7.46 22.78
C ALA A 122 7.47 7.74 23.42
N SER A 123 7.26 8.93 23.98
CA SER A 123 6.06 9.31 24.72
C SER A 123 5.19 10.37 24.05
N ILE A 124 5.37 10.65 22.74
CA ILE A 124 4.59 11.70 22.06
C ILE A 124 3.10 11.37 21.94
N ILE A 125 2.75 10.11 21.79
CA ILE A 125 1.36 9.67 21.58
C ILE A 125 0.85 8.83 22.75
N GLU A 126 1.73 8.11 23.45
CA GLU A 126 1.38 7.27 24.59
C GLU A 126 2.29 7.60 25.78
N GLU A 127 1.71 8.01 26.91
CA GLU A 127 2.44 8.08 28.18
C GLU A 127 2.67 6.66 28.71
N ARG A 128 3.94 6.21 28.69
CA ARG A 128 4.36 4.93 29.25
C ARG A 128 4.92 5.13 30.65
N MET A 129 4.32 4.48 31.62
CA MET A 129 4.64 4.70 33.05
C MET A 129 6.00 4.16 33.52
N ASN A 130 6.66 3.25 32.76
CA ASN A 130 7.97 2.68 33.07
C ASN A 130 8.71 2.31 31.78
N ASP A 131 9.31 3.29 31.11
CA ASP A 131 10.06 3.08 29.87
C ASP A 131 11.56 3.11 30.15
N ASP A 132 12.09 2.04 30.68
CA ASP A 132 13.54 1.83 30.75
C ASP A 132 14.02 1.35 29.36
N LEU A 133 14.32 2.35 28.50
CA LEU A 133 14.75 2.12 27.12
C LEU A 133 16.21 1.59 27.13
N ASP A 134 16.35 0.26 27.02
CA ASP A 134 17.65 -0.39 26.76
C ASP A 134 17.97 -0.36 25.26
N PRO A 135 18.99 0.44 24.83
CA PRO A 135 19.43 0.47 23.43
C PRO A 135 19.79 -0.91 22.88
N GLY A 136 20.43 -1.72 23.74
CA GLY A 136 20.86 -3.07 23.35
C GLY A 136 19.65 -3.99 23.07
N LYS A 137 18.58 -3.88 23.85
CA LYS A 137 17.34 -4.62 23.63
C LYS A 137 16.67 -4.17 22.33
N LEU A 138 16.55 -2.86 22.12
CA LEU A 138 15.94 -2.31 20.90
C LEU A 138 16.68 -2.76 19.63
N ILE A 139 18.01 -2.75 19.65
CA ILE A 139 18.81 -3.24 18.52
C ILE A 139 18.55 -4.72 18.27
N ARG A 140 18.63 -5.55 19.31
CA ARG A 140 18.38 -7.01 19.16
C ARG A 140 16.98 -7.32 18.65
N ASP A 141 15.96 -6.62 19.13
CA ASP A 141 14.58 -6.83 18.72
C ASP A 141 14.36 -6.42 17.26
N ASN A 142 14.93 -5.30 16.81
CA ASN A 142 14.87 -4.88 15.41
C ASN A 142 15.63 -5.82 14.47
N GLU A 143 16.82 -6.31 14.85
CA GLU A 143 17.59 -7.28 14.07
C GLU A 143 16.84 -8.61 13.95
N ARG A 144 16.28 -9.13 15.04
CA ARG A 144 15.43 -10.31 15.04
C ARG A 144 14.23 -10.15 14.11
N ASN A 145 13.56 -8.99 14.18
CA ASN A 145 12.41 -8.69 13.33
C ASN A 145 12.81 -8.59 11.86
N LEU A 146 13.95 -7.97 11.54
CA LEU A 146 14.48 -7.87 10.19
C LEU A 146 14.73 -9.25 9.58
N ASP A 147 15.39 -10.13 10.33
CA ASP A 147 15.68 -11.50 9.90
C ASP A 147 14.40 -12.32 9.70
N ALA A 148 13.43 -12.18 10.62
CA ALA A 148 12.16 -12.88 10.52
C ALA A 148 11.34 -12.39 9.32
N CYS A 149 11.32 -11.09 9.05
CA CYS A 149 10.64 -10.50 7.89
C CYS A 149 11.29 -10.95 6.58
N ARG A 150 12.62 -10.92 6.47
CA ARG A 150 13.35 -11.37 5.28
C ARG A 150 13.09 -12.84 4.96
N LYS A 151 13.12 -13.72 5.97
CA LYS A 151 12.83 -15.15 5.81
C LYS A 151 11.41 -15.44 5.32
N ARG A 152 10.46 -14.54 5.54
CA ARG A 152 9.05 -14.69 5.18
C ARG A 152 8.57 -13.75 4.09
N ASN A 153 9.49 -13.04 3.42
CA ASN A 153 9.18 -12.05 2.39
C ASN A 153 8.09 -11.04 2.84
N GLN A 154 8.20 -10.57 4.08
CA GLN A 154 7.31 -9.53 4.57
C GLN A 154 7.74 -8.14 4.06
N PRO A 155 6.81 -7.24 3.72
CA PRO A 155 7.14 -5.86 3.37
C PRO A 155 7.79 -5.15 4.56
N ILE A 156 8.96 -4.54 4.31
CA ILE A 156 9.75 -3.85 5.34
C ILE A 156 9.88 -2.38 4.97
N VAL A 157 9.64 -1.50 5.93
CA VAL A 157 10.08 -0.11 5.90
C VAL A 157 11.32 0.00 6.78
N LEU A 158 12.47 0.13 6.12
CA LEU A 158 13.76 0.21 6.79
C LEU A 158 14.07 1.67 7.15
N ILE A 159 14.22 1.95 8.43
CA ILE A 159 14.61 3.26 8.95
C ILE A 159 16.12 3.24 9.17
N ASP A 160 16.87 3.92 8.27
CA ASP A 160 18.35 3.87 8.21
C ASP A 160 18.94 5.23 8.05
N GLY A 161 19.07 6.15 8.60
CA GLY A 161 19.68 7.48 8.41
C GLY A 161 18.74 8.61 8.78
N SER A 162 17.53 8.62 8.23
CA SER A 162 16.49 9.56 8.60
C SER A 162 15.19 8.81 8.95
N TYR A 163 14.35 9.44 9.76
CA TYR A 163 13.03 8.90 10.11
C TYR A 163 11.99 9.36 9.08
N GLU A 164 12.07 8.77 7.89
CA GLU A 164 11.16 9.05 6.78
C GLU A 164 10.28 7.82 6.49
N ILE A 165 9.17 7.69 7.20
CA ILE A 165 8.28 6.52 7.12
C ILE A 165 7.00 6.76 6.31
N ASP A 166 6.75 8.00 5.93
CA ASP A 166 5.51 8.42 5.27
C ASP A 166 5.71 8.97 3.85
N THR A 167 6.90 8.78 3.31
CA THR A 167 7.22 9.09 1.92
C THR A 167 6.85 7.92 1.02
N TRP A 168 6.45 8.25 -0.20
CA TRP A 168 6.29 7.25 -1.24
C TRP A 168 7.48 7.26 -2.20
N SER A 169 7.78 6.11 -2.77
CA SER A 169 8.82 5.90 -3.78
C SER A 169 8.23 5.36 -5.07
N ILE A 170 8.91 5.63 -6.18
CA ILE A 170 8.62 4.98 -7.47
C ILE A 170 9.63 3.87 -7.66
N GLU A 171 9.15 2.67 -7.91
CA GLU A 171 9.96 1.47 -8.08
C GLU A 171 9.49 0.66 -9.29
N PRO A 172 10.37 -0.13 -9.93
CA PRO A 172 9.92 -1.14 -10.89
C PRO A 172 8.89 -2.09 -10.25
N LEU A 173 7.85 -2.42 -10.99
CA LEU A 173 6.81 -3.31 -10.50
C LEU A 173 7.36 -4.75 -10.41
N SER A 174 7.37 -5.31 -9.20
CA SER A 174 7.80 -6.70 -9.01
C SER A 174 6.68 -7.70 -9.37
N PRO A 175 7.00 -8.99 -9.59
CA PRO A 175 5.97 -10.00 -9.81
C PRO A 175 4.94 -10.11 -8.68
N SER A 176 5.35 -9.89 -7.43
CA SER A 176 4.43 -9.85 -6.29
C SER A 176 3.52 -8.62 -6.28
N ASP A 177 3.96 -7.52 -6.88
CA ASP A 177 3.16 -6.30 -6.99
C ASP A 177 2.16 -6.37 -8.14
N ALA A 178 2.43 -7.16 -9.19
CA ALA A 178 1.56 -7.26 -10.36
C ALA A 178 0.14 -7.73 -10.00
N ARG A 179 0.01 -8.64 -9.02
CA ARG A 179 -1.31 -9.06 -8.49
C ARG A 179 -2.01 -7.93 -7.74
N LYS A 180 -1.27 -7.19 -6.93
CA LYS A 180 -1.78 -6.00 -6.23
C LYS A 180 -2.20 -4.90 -7.20
N ALA A 181 -1.45 -4.74 -8.30
CA ALA A 181 -1.79 -3.81 -9.37
C ALA A 181 -3.09 -4.19 -10.08
N ALA A 182 -3.34 -5.49 -10.33
CA ALA A 182 -4.60 -5.96 -10.89
C ALA A 182 -5.79 -5.64 -9.97
N LEU A 183 -5.65 -5.86 -8.68
CA LEU A 183 -6.66 -5.53 -7.68
C LEU A 183 -6.89 -4.00 -7.56
N LEU A 184 -5.80 -3.22 -7.57
CA LEU A 184 -5.87 -1.76 -7.57
C LEU A 184 -6.58 -1.24 -8.83
N PHE A 185 -6.26 -1.79 -10.00
CA PHE A 185 -6.93 -1.49 -11.27
C PHE A 185 -8.43 -1.71 -11.16
N GLN A 186 -8.85 -2.92 -10.78
CA GLN A 186 -10.25 -3.28 -10.65
C GLN A 186 -10.98 -2.33 -9.70
N ARG A 187 -10.46 -2.10 -8.50
CA ARG A 187 -11.06 -1.21 -7.51
C ARG A 187 -11.14 0.22 -7.99
N THR A 188 -10.12 0.73 -8.67
CA THR A 188 -10.11 2.09 -9.20
C THR A 188 -11.17 2.24 -10.30
N VAL A 189 -11.28 1.30 -11.22
CA VAL A 189 -12.30 1.33 -12.27
C VAL A 189 -13.69 1.36 -11.66
N HIS A 190 -13.99 0.49 -10.70
CA HIS A 190 -15.32 0.41 -10.09
C HIS A 190 -15.65 1.52 -9.08
N THR A 191 -14.69 2.38 -8.71
CA THR A 191 -14.93 3.49 -7.78
C THR A 191 -14.72 4.85 -8.44
N VAL A 192 -13.52 5.11 -8.96
CA VAL A 192 -13.16 6.42 -9.53
C VAL A 192 -13.82 6.62 -10.90
N ASN A 193 -13.77 5.60 -11.77
CA ASN A 193 -14.36 5.69 -13.11
C ASN A 193 -15.89 5.53 -13.11
N ALA A 194 -16.50 5.07 -12.02
CA ALA A 194 -17.95 4.94 -11.87
C ALA A 194 -18.70 6.28 -11.96
N HIS A 195 -18.00 7.40 -11.84
CA HIS A 195 -18.57 8.73 -12.06
C HIS A 195 -18.92 8.99 -13.54
N ASP A 196 -18.14 8.40 -14.47
CA ASP A 196 -18.23 8.72 -15.91
C ASP A 196 -18.69 7.53 -16.77
N TYR A 197 -18.73 6.32 -16.21
CA TYR A 197 -19.11 5.10 -16.92
C TYR A 197 -20.23 4.34 -16.23
N ARG A 198 -21.10 3.70 -17.03
CA ARG A 198 -22.18 2.85 -16.51
C ARG A 198 -21.62 1.54 -15.93
N ARG A 199 -22.43 0.89 -15.09
CA ARG A 199 -22.06 -0.37 -14.44
C ARG A 199 -21.67 -1.46 -15.42
N ASP A 200 -22.44 -1.66 -16.49
CA ASP A 200 -22.11 -2.65 -17.54
C ASP A 200 -20.78 -2.37 -18.23
N GLN A 201 -20.42 -1.10 -18.40
CA GLN A 201 -19.13 -0.67 -18.95
C GLN A 201 -17.97 -0.96 -17.99
N LEU A 202 -18.15 -0.69 -16.69
CA LEU A 202 -17.15 -0.97 -15.67
C LEU A 202 -16.91 -2.48 -15.52
N ASP A 203 -17.99 -3.27 -15.50
CA ASP A 203 -17.92 -4.73 -15.41
C ASP A 203 -17.24 -5.35 -16.65
N ALA A 204 -17.43 -4.76 -17.84
CA ALA A 204 -16.74 -5.18 -19.05
C ALA A 204 -15.26 -4.75 -19.10
N TRP A 205 -14.93 -3.61 -18.48
CA TRP A 205 -13.58 -3.05 -18.45
C TRP A 205 -12.68 -3.77 -17.44
N ALA A 206 -13.18 -3.99 -16.24
CA ALA A 206 -12.46 -4.62 -15.13
C ALA A 206 -13.36 -5.67 -14.45
N PRO A 207 -13.53 -6.84 -15.07
CA PRO A 207 -14.52 -7.82 -14.64
C PRO A 207 -14.17 -8.53 -13.33
N GLY A 208 -12.89 -8.54 -12.90
CA GLY A 208 -12.45 -9.14 -11.65
C GLY A 208 -12.54 -10.66 -11.61
N ASP A 209 -12.51 -11.30 -12.76
CA ASP A 209 -12.39 -12.75 -12.85
C ASP A 209 -10.93 -13.19 -12.98
N ALA A 210 -10.62 -14.41 -12.53
CA ALA A 210 -9.25 -14.93 -12.46
C ALA A 210 -8.54 -14.99 -13.84
N GLU A 211 -9.29 -15.11 -14.95
CA GLU A 211 -8.72 -15.13 -16.29
C GLU A 211 -8.22 -13.73 -16.68
N SER A 212 -9.05 -12.70 -16.50
CA SER A 212 -8.70 -11.31 -16.78
C SER A 212 -7.58 -10.80 -15.89
N ASP A 213 -7.57 -11.17 -14.62
CA ASP A 213 -6.50 -10.84 -13.68
C ASP A 213 -5.18 -11.49 -14.12
N SER A 214 -5.21 -12.75 -14.54
CA SER A 214 -4.04 -13.46 -15.05
C SER A 214 -3.49 -12.86 -16.35
N GLU A 215 -4.37 -12.38 -17.24
CA GLU A 215 -4.00 -11.69 -18.46
C GLU A 215 -3.34 -10.35 -18.15
N LEU A 216 -3.95 -9.56 -17.26
CA LEU A 216 -3.43 -8.27 -16.81
C LEU A 216 -2.06 -8.40 -16.12
N ILE A 217 -1.91 -9.37 -15.21
CA ILE A 217 -0.64 -9.65 -14.55
C ILE A 217 0.44 -9.99 -15.59
N ARG A 218 0.14 -10.89 -16.54
CA ARG A 218 1.08 -11.25 -17.60
C ARG A 218 1.48 -10.06 -18.45
N LYS A 219 0.51 -9.19 -18.79
CA LYS A 219 0.74 -7.96 -19.55
C LYS A 219 1.66 -7.00 -18.78
N LEU A 220 1.39 -6.73 -17.51
CA LEU A 220 2.22 -5.88 -16.68
C LEU A 220 3.66 -6.38 -16.54
N LEU A 221 3.84 -7.70 -16.42
CA LEU A 221 5.18 -8.32 -16.33
C LEU A 221 5.95 -8.31 -17.65
N ALA A 222 5.26 -8.19 -18.79
CA ALA A 222 5.86 -8.09 -20.11
C ALA A 222 6.20 -6.63 -20.50
N GLN A 223 5.64 -5.64 -19.83
CA GLN A 223 5.83 -4.22 -20.11
C GLN A 223 6.83 -3.58 -19.14
N GLN A 224 7.25 -2.35 -19.47
CA GLN A 224 7.94 -1.49 -18.50
C GLN A 224 6.92 -0.93 -17.52
N ALA A 225 6.74 -1.63 -16.41
CA ALA A 225 5.80 -1.25 -15.37
C ALA A 225 6.51 -0.71 -14.13
N ILE A 226 5.98 0.38 -13.58
CA ILE A 226 6.44 1.02 -12.35
C ILE A 226 5.29 1.16 -11.36
N GLY A 227 5.59 1.09 -10.08
CA GLY A 227 4.64 1.27 -8.99
C GLY A 227 5.05 2.36 -8.04
N VAL A 228 4.10 3.06 -7.46
CA VAL A 228 4.30 3.96 -6.33
C VAL A 228 3.93 3.20 -5.07
N LYS A 229 4.88 3.12 -4.14
CA LYS A 229 4.68 2.46 -2.84
C LYS A 229 4.82 3.45 -1.69
N GLU A 230 3.92 3.35 -0.74
CA GLU A 230 3.98 4.05 0.54
C GLU A 230 3.92 3.01 1.65
N CYS A 231 4.93 2.97 2.50
CA CYS A 231 5.06 1.94 3.55
C CYS A 231 4.97 0.50 2.99
N GLY A 232 5.47 0.26 1.77
CA GLY A 232 5.35 -1.04 1.10
C GLY A 232 3.98 -1.33 0.47
N ILE A 233 3.00 -0.45 0.64
CA ILE A 233 1.65 -0.55 0.07
C ILE A 233 1.67 0.05 -1.33
N LEU A 234 1.20 -0.69 -2.33
CA LEU A 234 1.05 -0.20 -3.69
C LEU A 234 -0.14 0.78 -3.76
N ILE A 235 0.15 2.06 -4.02
CA ILE A 235 -0.85 3.13 -4.08
C ILE A 235 -1.08 3.70 -5.48
N GLY A 236 -0.32 3.24 -6.46
CA GLY A 236 -0.48 3.58 -7.86
C GLY A 236 0.50 2.81 -8.72
N PHE A 237 0.19 2.64 -9.99
CA PHE A 237 1.10 2.04 -10.96
C PHE A 237 0.83 2.60 -12.37
N GLY A 238 1.81 2.41 -13.23
CA GLY A 238 1.68 2.70 -14.65
C GLY A 238 2.64 1.86 -15.48
N SER A 239 2.37 1.76 -16.78
CA SER A 239 3.19 0.96 -17.68
C SER A 239 3.31 1.58 -19.07
N LEU A 240 4.46 1.28 -19.71
CA LEU A 240 4.73 1.54 -21.13
C LEU A 240 4.82 0.21 -21.86
N ASP A 241 4.22 0.14 -23.03
CA ASP A 241 4.42 -0.97 -23.94
C ASP A 241 5.66 -0.77 -24.85
N ASP A 242 5.97 -1.79 -25.65
CA ASP A 242 7.12 -1.74 -26.57
C ASP A 242 6.93 -0.78 -27.75
N ALA A 243 5.70 -0.29 -28.00
CA ALA A 243 5.39 0.70 -29.04
C ALA A 243 5.49 2.15 -28.52
N GLY A 244 5.76 2.36 -27.24
CA GLY A 244 5.83 3.68 -26.63
C GLY A 244 4.48 4.24 -26.21
N GLU A 245 3.48 3.39 -26.10
CA GLU A 245 2.19 3.78 -25.57
C GLU A 245 2.21 3.69 -24.03
N LEU A 246 1.77 4.74 -23.36
CA LEU A 246 1.43 4.70 -21.94
C LEU A 246 0.12 3.92 -21.81
N ASP A 247 0.25 2.63 -21.56
CA ASP A 247 -0.86 1.67 -21.61
C ASP A 247 -1.73 1.72 -20.34
N MET A 248 -1.11 1.89 -19.18
CA MET A 248 -1.81 1.93 -17.91
C MET A 248 -1.31 3.06 -17.03
N LEU A 249 -2.26 3.71 -16.30
CA LEU A 249 -1.98 4.68 -15.24
C LEU A 249 -3.14 4.67 -14.25
N TYR A 250 -2.93 4.08 -13.10
CA TYR A 250 -3.94 3.95 -12.07
C TYR A 250 -3.42 4.38 -10.70
N VAL A 251 -4.24 5.10 -9.95
CA VAL A 251 -3.94 5.55 -8.58
C VAL A 251 -5.06 5.09 -7.68
N HIS A 252 -4.71 4.64 -6.49
CA HIS A 252 -5.65 4.18 -5.47
C HIS A 252 -6.74 5.24 -5.21
N ARG A 253 -8.00 4.80 -5.05
CA ARG A 253 -9.16 5.70 -4.90
C ARG A 253 -9.01 6.74 -3.79
N ASP A 254 -8.42 6.35 -2.65
CA ASP A 254 -8.24 7.23 -1.49
C ASP A 254 -6.94 8.06 -1.57
N ARG A 255 -6.18 7.94 -2.68
CA ARG A 255 -4.93 8.65 -2.94
C ARG A 255 -4.99 9.51 -4.20
N GLN A 256 -6.20 9.78 -4.69
CA GLN A 256 -6.42 10.69 -5.82
C GLN A 256 -6.01 12.13 -5.48
N ASN A 257 -5.62 12.92 -6.49
CA ASN A 257 -5.29 14.35 -6.36
C ASN A 257 -4.13 14.67 -5.39
N GLN A 258 -3.21 13.70 -5.13
CA GLN A 258 -2.04 13.87 -4.25
C GLN A 258 -0.70 13.86 -5.01
N GLY A 259 -0.73 14.12 -6.32
CA GLY A 259 0.47 14.18 -7.14
C GLY A 259 1.00 12.83 -7.64
N ILE A 260 0.45 11.69 -7.17
CA ILE A 260 0.94 10.35 -7.51
C ILE A 260 0.84 10.07 -9.01
N GLY A 261 -0.33 10.34 -9.63
CA GLY A 261 -0.50 10.19 -11.07
C GLY A 261 0.45 11.08 -11.88
N THR A 262 0.71 12.30 -11.39
CA THR A 262 1.68 13.21 -11.98
C THR A 262 3.11 12.65 -11.95
N ALA A 263 3.51 12.09 -10.83
CA ALA A 263 4.83 11.50 -10.66
C ALA A 263 5.02 10.25 -11.52
N LEU A 264 4.01 9.35 -11.56
CA LEU A 264 4.01 8.17 -12.44
C LEU A 264 4.12 8.56 -13.91
N ALA A 265 3.26 9.48 -14.37
CA ALA A 265 3.29 9.95 -15.76
C ALA A 265 4.64 10.59 -16.11
N ALA A 266 5.22 11.41 -15.21
CA ALA A 266 6.53 12.04 -15.43
C ALA A 266 7.65 10.98 -15.55
N ALA A 267 7.64 9.95 -14.71
CA ALA A 267 8.64 8.88 -14.77
C ALA A 267 8.52 8.06 -16.08
N LEU A 268 7.30 7.78 -16.52
CA LEU A 268 7.07 7.08 -17.80
C LEU A 268 7.39 7.95 -19.01
N GLU A 269 7.11 9.26 -18.98
CA GLU A 269 7.51 10.20 -20.01
C GLU A 269 9.05 10.29 -20.12
N GLN A 270 9.77 10.30 -18.99
CA GLN A 270 11.25 10.28 -18.97
C GLN A 270 11.78 8.96 -19.54
N GLU A 271 11.21 7.82 -19.19
CA GLU A 271 11.60 6.53 -19.75
C GLU A 271 11.35 6.46 -21.26
N ALA A 272 10.19 6.95 -21.74
CA ALA A 272 9.86 7.06 -23.15
C ALA A 272 10.89 7.90 -23.91
N HIS A 273 11.26 9.06 -23.36
CA HIS A 273 12.29 9.92 -23.92
C HIS A 273 13.68 9.24 -23.94
N ALA A 274 14.07 8.58 -22.85
CA ALA A 274 15.35 7.88 -22.76
C ALA A 274 15.48 6.75 -23.80
N ARG A 275 14.36 6.14 -24.22
CA ARG A 275 14.31 5.15 -25.32
C ARG A 275 14.31 5.78 -26.72
N GLY A 276 14.33 7.11 -26.81
CA GLY A 276 14.39 7.84 -28.06
C GLY A 276 13.05 8.06 -28.76
N TRP A 277 11.93 7.85 -28.05
CA TRP A 277 10.62 8.18 -28.59
C TRP A 277 10.42 9.70 -28.62
N ARG A 278 9.86 10.21 -29.72
CA ARG A 278 9.62 11.64 -29.91
C ARG A 278 8.25 12.12 -29.41
N ALA A 279 7.37 11.19 -29.12
CA ALA A 279 6.06 11.45 -28.55
C ALA A 279 5.60 10.25 -27.75
N ILE A 280 4.75 10.48 -26.78
CA ILE A 280 4.07 9.46 -25.99
C ILE A 280 2.56 9.56 -26.22
N ARG A 281 1.91 8.41 -26.33
CA ARG A 281 0.47 8.29 -26.58
C ARG A 281 -0.20 7.49 -25.47
N THR A 282 -1.49 7.72 -25.27
CA THR A 282 -2.33 6.88 -24.41
C THR A 282 -3.80 6.98 -24.84
N TYR A 283 -4.57 5.95 -24.52
CA TYR A 283 -6.02 5.98 -24.62
C TYR A 283 -6.64 6.43 -23.29
N ALA A 284 -6.80 7.73 -23.15
CA ALA A 284 -7.37 8.33 -21.95
C ALA A 284 -8.88 8.05 -21.83
N SER A 285 -9.31 7.55 -20.68
CA SER A 285 -10.73 7.44 -20.33
C SER A 285 -11.38 8.82 -20.22
N LEU A 286 -12.72 8.87 -20.16
CA LEU A 286 -13.46 10.11 -19.84
C LEU A 286 -12.91 10.76 -18.56
N THR A 287 -12.70 9.95 -17.53
CA THR A 287 -12.17 10.38 -16.22
C THR A 287 -10.72 10.89 -16.29
N ALA A 288 -9.86 10.22 -17.06
CA ALA A 288 -8.44 10.54 -17.14
C ALA A 288 -8.10 11.65 -18.13
N ARG A 289 -8.96 11.94 -19.09
CA ARG A 289 -8.73 12.96 -20.12
C ARG A 289 -8.31 14.33 -19.57
N PRO A 290 -9.01 14.93 -18.59
CA PRO A 290 -8.64 16.22 -18.03
C PRO A 290 -7.22 16.21 -17.41
N PHE A 291 -6.84 15.11 -16.78
CA PHE A 291 -5.50 14.93 -16.22
C PHE A 291 -4.41 14.97 -17.31
N PHE A 292 -4.60 14.23 -18.40
CA PHE A 292 -3.63 14.22 -19.49
C PHE A 292 -3.57 15.57 -20.24
N GLU A 293 -4.72 16.21 -20.51
CA GLU A 293 -4.76 17.54 -21.12
C GLU A 293 -4.02 18.58 -20.26
N GLY A 294 -4.22 18.55 -18.92
CA GLY A 294 -3.50 19.39 -17.96
C GLY A 294 -1.98 19.14 -17.93
N ARG A 295 -1.51 18.00 -18.44
CA ARG A 295 -0.08 17.65 -18.58
C ARG A 295 0.49 17.97 -19.97
N GLY A 296 -0.26 18.60 -20.85
CA GLY A 296 0.17 18.98 -22.19
C GLY A 296 -0.04 17.91 -23.26
N TYR A 297 -0.86 16.90 -22.99
CA TYR A 297 -1.35 15.99 -24.03
C TYR A 297 -2.45 16.69 -24.85
N SER A 298 -2.45 16.47 -26.15
CA SER A 298 -3.49 16.96 -27.06
C SER A 298 -4.34 15.79 -27.53
N VAL A 299 -5.65 16.00 -27.64
CA VAL A 299 -6.57 14.99 -28.20
C VAL A 299 -6.31 14.86 -29.69
N VAL A 300 -5.91 13.64 -30.11
CA VAL A 300 -5.73 13.30 -31.53
C VAL A 300 -7.08 12.95 -32.16
N ARG A 301 -7.88 12.11 -31.47
CA ARG A 301 -9.23 11.71 -31.91
C ARG A 301 -10.03 11.09 -30.77
N GLU A 302 -11.35 11.13 -30.91
CA GLU A 302 -12.22 10.24 -30.12
C GLU A 302 -12.01 8.80 -30.56
N ASN A 303 -12.20 7.89 -29.61
CA ASN A 303 -12.11 6.46 -29.84
C ASN A 303 -13.19 5.71 -29.04
N THR A 304 -13.59 4.57 -29.54
CA THR A 304 -14.49 3.66 -28.85
C THR A 304 -13.78 2.31 -28.73
N ALA A 305 -13.44 1.94 -27.52
CA ALA A 305 -12.90 0.63 -27.23
C ALA A 305 -14.04 -0.37 -27.01
N VAL A 306 -13.94 -1.56 -27.58
CA VAL A 306 -14.90 -2.63 -27.31
C VAL A 306 -14.28 -3.61 -26.34
N ARG A 307 -14.94 -3.83 -25.20
CA ARG A 307 -14.55 -4.80 -24.18
C ARG A 307 -15.71 -5.72 -23.89
N ARG A 308 -15.54 -7.03 -24.10
CA ARG A 308 -16.60 -8.04 -23.89
C ARG A 308 -17.94 -7.68 -24.56
N GLY A 309 -17.86 -7.08 -25.76
CA GLY A 309 -19.03 -6.65 -26.52
C GLY A 309 -19.67 -5.34 -26.08
N VAL A 310 -19.11 -4.67 -25.06
CA VAL A 310 -19.59 -3.37 -24.57
C VAL A 310 -18.67 -2.25 -25.07
N GLU A 311 -19.27 -1.18 -25.57
CA GLU A 311 -18.56 0.00 -26.06
C GLU A 311 -18.19 0.95 -24.92
N LEU A 312 -16.91 1.34 -24.86
CA LEU A 312 -16.37 2.31 -23.93
C LEU A 312 -15.76 3.48 -24.71
N LYS A 313 -16.32 4.66 -24.51
CA LYS A 313 -15.78 5.89 -25.10
C LYS A 313 -14.47 6.25 -24.39
N ASN A 314 -13.42 6.53 -25.16
CA ASN A 314 -12.16 7.07 -24.68
C ASN A 314 -11.55 8.02 -25.74
N PHE A 315 -10.34 8.51 -25.52
CA PHE A 315 -9.66 9.47 -26.40
C PHE A 315 -8.22 9.03 -26.62
N LEU A 316 -7.80 8.96 -27.87
CA LEU A 316 -6.38 8.90 -28.16
C LEU A 316 -5.80 10.30 -27.94
N VAL A 317 -4.89 10.40 -26.98
CA VAL A 317 -4.17 11.63 -26.68
C VAL A 317 -2.67 11.43 -26.89
N GLU A 318 -1.97 12.50 -27.25
CA GLU A 318 -0.55 12.48 -27.57
C GLU A 318 0.16 13.69 -26.98
N LYS A 319 1.39 13.50 -26.52
CA LYS A 319 2.28 14.55 -26.04
C LYS A 319 3.64 14.42 -26.72
N PRO A 320 4.17 15.47 -27.40
CA PRO A 320 5.56 15.52 -27.84
C PRO A 320 6.50 15.41 -26.65
N LEU A 321 7.57 14.64 -26.80
CA LEU A 321 8.66 14.58 -25.83
C LEU A 321 9.80 15.50 -26.26
N PRO A 322 10.56 16.08 -25.33
CA PRO A 322 11.63 17.04 -25.63
C PRO A 322 12.71 16.52 -26.57
#